data_546ef3d08639a6afdc560c4fdb225c48
#
_entry.id   546ef3d08639a6afdc560c4fdb225c48
#
_cell.length_a   1.000
_cell.length_b   1.000
_cell.length_c   1.000
_cell.angle_alpha   90.00
_cell.angle_beta   90.00
_cell.angle_gamma   90.00
#
_symmetry.space_group_name_H-M   'P 1'
#
loop_
_entity.id
_entity.type
_entity.pdbx_description
1 polymer ?
#
loop_
_entity_poly.entity_id
_entity_poly.type
_entity_poly.pdbx_seq_one_letter_code
_entity_poly.pdbx_strand_id
1 'polypeptide(L)'
;FTPTSGQVLYDGRDFVKMSKKEKVAMRREMGMIFQNAALFDSLSVLENVMFPLDMFSNMTYRDRVKRAQECLDRVNLIDAQQKFPGEISGGMQKRVAIARAIVLNPKYLFCDEPNSGLDPRTSLVIDELLSSITKEFDITTIINTHDMNSVMGIGDNIAFIYKGHKEWQGNKDEVMHRSE
;
A
#
# COMPACT_ATOMS: atom_id res chain seq x y z
N PHE A 1 -18.54 -0.20 4.54
CA PHE A 1 -19.17 -0.15 5.87
C PHE A 1 -19.26 1.32 6.32
N THR A 2 -20.34 1.68 7.00
CA THR A 2 -20.49 2.98 7.66
C THR A 2 -20.29 2.74 9.16
N PRO A 3 -19.44 3.51 9.86
CA PRO A 3 -19.28 3.35 11.30
C PRO A 3 -20.61 3.59 12.01
N THR A 4 -20.89 2.82 13.06
CA THR A 4 -22.10 2.98 13.88
C THR A 4 -22.08 4.31 14.64
N SER A 5 -20.89 4.75 15.03
CA SER A 5 -20.64 6.04 15.68
C SER A 5 -19.21 6.50 15.43
N GLY A 6 -18.89 7.74 15.75
CA GLY A 6 -17.57 8.32 15.56
C GLY A 6 -17.38 8.95 14.18
N GLN A 7 -16.14 9.26 13.83
CA GLN A 7 -15.73 9.96 12.61
C GLN A 7 -14.54 9.26 11.99
N VAL A 8 -14.44 9.35 10.66
CA VAL A 8 -13.24 8.93 9.89
C VAL A 8 -12.72 10.17 9.18
N LEU A 9 -11.61 10.72 9.69
CA LEU A 9 -11.06 11.98 9.22
C LEU A 9 -9.82 11.75 8.35
N TYR A 10 -9.79 12.43 7.19
CA TYR A 10 -8.63 12.55 6.30
C TYR A 10 -8.30 14.03 6.14
N ASP A 11 -7.19 14.51 6.68
CA ASP A 11 -6.82 15.94 6.72
C ASP A 11 -7.98 16.82 7.24
N GLY A 12 -8.63 16.39 8.34
CA GLY A 12 -9.77 17.10 8.92
C GLY A 12 -11.10 16.93 8.17
N ARG A 13 -11.12 16.27 7.03
CA ARG A 13 -12.32 16.00 6.23
C ARG A 13 -13.00 14.72 6.68
N ASP A 14 -14.24 14.80 7.14
CA ASP A 14 -15.03 13.63 7.60
C ASP A 14 -15.53 12.81 6.40
N PHE A 15 -14.87 11.67 6.15
CA PHE A 15 -15.19 10.77 5.05
C PHE A 15 -16.65 10.27 5.08
N VAL A 16 -17.21 10.09 6.28
CA VAL A 16 -18.59 9.58 6.43
C VAL A 16 -19.58 10.59 5.87
N LYS A 17 -19.34 11.88 6.11
CA LYS A 17 -20.20 13.00 5.69
C LYS A 17 -20.01 13.41 4.23
N MET A 18 -18.94 12.95 3.56
CA MET A 18 -18.68 13.27 2.16
C MET A 18 -19.80 12.77 1.24
N SER A 19 -20.13 13.57 0.23
CA SER A 19 -20.94 13.17 -0.92
C SER A 19 -20.26 12.03 -1.72
N LYS A 20 -21.03 11.36 -2.58
CA LYS A 20 -20.46 10.32 -3.47
C LYS A 20 -19.31 10.85 -4.34
N LYS A 21 -19.43 12.08 -4.86
CA LYS A 21 -18.41 12.71 -5.71
C LYS A 21 -17.12 12.97 -4.92
N GLU A 22 -17.24 13.49 -3.71
CA GLU A 22 -16.08 13.74 -2.83
C GLU A 22 -15.40 12.44 -2.41
N LYS A 23 -16.17 11.37 -2.10
CA LYS A 23 -15.61 10.04 -1.80
C LYS A 23 -14.84 9.45 -2.98
N VAL A 24 -15.31 9.65 -4.22
CA VAL A 24 -14.57 9.22 -5.42
C VAL A 24 -13.27 10.02 -5.56
N ALA A 25 -13.31 11.34 -5.37
CA ALA A 25 -12.11 12.17 -5.40
C ALA A 25 -11.11 11.74 -4.31
N MET A 26 -11.57 11.54 -3.08
CA MET A 26 -10.74 11.08 -1.96
C MET A 26 -10.06 9.73 -2.24
N ARG A 27 -10.77 8.75 -2.82
CA ARG A 27 -10.20 7.45 -3.15
C ARG A 27 -9.08 7.50 -4.19
N ARG A 28 -9.02 8.54 -5.02
CA ARG A 28 -7.88 8.75 -5.93
C ARG A 28 -6.61 9.18 -5.20
N GLU A 29 -6.77 9.71 -3.98
CA GLU A 29 -5.65 10.06 -3.09
C GLU A 29 -5.19 8.85 -2.26
N MET A 30 -5.80 7.66 -2.44
CA MET A 30 -5.53 6.44 -1.67
C MET A 30 -4.96 5.35 -2.57
N GLY A 31 -3.83 4.76 -2.16
CA GLY A 31 -3.32 3.50 -2.68
C GLY A 31 -3.70 2.34 -1.75
N MET A 32 -3.88 1.15 -2.30
CA MET A 32 -4.19 -0.06 -1.53
C MET A 32 -3.34 -1.23 -1.97
N ILE A 33 -2.71 -1.91 -1.00
CA ILE A 33 -1.98 -3.16 -1.18
C ILE A 33 -2.72 -4.23 -0.40
N PHE A 34 -3.17 -5.27 -1.12
CA PHE A 34 -3.91 -6.39 -0.54
C PHE A 34 -2.99 -7.55 -0.20
N GLN A 35 -3.41 -8.37 0.75
CA GLN A 35 -2.67 -9.55 1.22
C GLN A 35 -2.21 -10.46 0.08
N ASN A 36 -3.02 -10.71 -0.94
CA ASN A 36 -2.69 -11.57 -2.08
C ASN A 36 -2.25 -10.79 -3.33
N ALA A 37 -1.72 -9.56 -3.17
CA ALA A 37 -1.37 -8.64 -4.25
C ALA A 37 -2.57 -8.23 -5.14
N ALA A 38 -3.58 -9.06 -5.31
CA ALA A 38 -4.78 -8.86 -6.11
C ALA A 38 -4.49 -8.33 -7.53
N LEU A 39 -3.52 -8.94 -8.19
CA LEU A 39 -3.20 -8.64 -9.59
C LEU A 39 -4.24 -9.26 -10.51
N PHE A 40 -4.43 -8.65 -11.67
CA PHE A 40 -5.23 -9.20 -12.75
C PHE A 40 -4.39 -10.20 -13.55
N ASP A 41 -4.73 -11.48 -13.50
CA ASP A 41 -3.95 -12.55 -14.16
C ASP A 41 -3.94 -12.42 -15.70
N SER A 42 -4.95 -11.78 -16.26
CA SER A 42 -5.07 -11.52 -17.69
C SER A 42 -4.29 -10.30 -18.19
N LEU A 43 -3.69 -9.55 -17.29
CA LEU A 43 -2.90 -8.36 -17.61
C LEU A 43 -1.42 -8.62 -17.32
N SER A 44 -0.54 -8.08 -18.17
CA SER A 44 0.90 -8.05 -17.90
C SER A 44 1.22 -7.23 -16.64
N VAL A 45 2.44 -7.32 -16.16
CA VAL A 45 2.96 -6.52 -15.05
C VAL A 45 2.79 -5.02 -15.33
N LEU A 46 3.16 -4.57 -16.54
CA LEU A 46 2.99 -3.16 -16.94
C LEU A 46 1.53 -2.74 -16.94
N GLU A 47 0.64 -3.54 -17.52
CA GLU A 47 -0.79 -3.24 -17.59
C GLU A 47 -1.44 -3.23 -16.21
N ASN A 48 -1.03 -4.13 -15.30
CA ASN A 48 -1.46 -4.10 -13.90
C ASN A 48 -1.12 -2.77 -13.23
N VAL A 49 0.09 -2.24 -13.45
CA VAL A 49 0.51 -0.94 -12.88
C VAL A 49 -0.19 0.21 -13.59
N MET A 50 -0.45 0.13 -14.88
CA MET A 50 -1.18 1.15 -15.65
C MET A 50 -2.66 1.24 -15.31
N PHE A 51 -3.28 0.16 -14.84
CA PHE A 51 -4.73 0.06 -14.63
C PHE A 51 -5.35 1.24 -13.89
N PRO A 52 -4.80 1.74 -12.74
CA PRO A 52 -5.35 2.93 -12.09
C PRO A 52 -5.24 4.21 -12.95
N LEU A 53 -4.20 4.33 -13.76
CA LEU A 53 -4.04 5.47 -14.68
C LEU A 53 -5.08 5.42 -15.80
N ASP A 54 -5.40 4.23 -16.31
CA ASP A 54 -6.44 4.06 -17.33
C ASP A 54 -7.83 4.44 -16.81
N MET A 55 -8.10 4.13 -15.53
CA MET A 55 -9.39 4.40 -14.91
C MET A 55 -9.56 5.85 -14.43
N PHE A 56 -8.48 6.52 -14.01
CA PHE A 56 -8.59 7.75 -13.22
C PHE A 56 -7.75 8.92 -13.71
N SER A 57 -6.94 8.77 -14.77
CA SER A 57 -6.14 9.87 -15.32
C SER A 57 -6.63 10.27 -16.72
N ASN A 58 -6.30 11.52 -17.11
CA ASN A 58 -6.47 12.03 -18.46
C ASN A 58 -5.15 12.03 -19.25
N MET A 59 -4.14 11.29 -18.79
CA MET A 59 -2.83 11.19 -19.43
C MET A 59 -2.92 10.50 -20.78
N THR A 60 -2.03 10.87 -21.71
CA THR A 60 -1.88 10.12 -22.98
C THR A 60 -1.40 8.68 -22.69
N TYR A 61 -1.64 7.76 -23.61
CA TYR A 61 -1.14 6.38 -23.47
C TYR A 61 0.38 6.35 -23.24
N ARG A 62 1.14 7.15 -23.96
CA ARG A 62 2.60 7.26 -23.82
C ARG A 62 3.01 7.70 -22.42
N ASP A 63 2.32 8.68 -21.86
CA ASP A 63 2.62 9.20 -20.53
C ASP A 63 2.26 8.18 -19.45
N ARG A 64 1.14 7.45 -19.60
CA ARG A 64 0.76 6.35 -18.70
C ARG A 64 1.80 5.23 -18.68
N VAL A 65 2.27 4.79 -19.86
CA VAL A 65 3.35 3.79 -19.98
C VAL A 65 4.60 4.29 -19.27
N LYS A 66 5.03 5.51 -19.55
CA LYS A 66 6.22 6.11 -18.91
C LYS A 66 6.08 6.12 -17.40
N ARG A 67 4.93 6.60 -16.88
CA ARG A 67 4.68 6.65 -15.44
C ARG A 67 4.66 5.26 -14.78
N ALA A 68 4.05 4.28 -15.43
CA ALA A 68 4.05 2.90 -14.94
C ALA A 68 5.46 2.29 -14.92
N GLN A 69 6.28 2.57 -15.95
CA GLN A 69 7.67 2.14 -16.00
C GLN A 69 8.52 2.78 -14.89
N GLU A 70 8.34 4.06 -14.59
CA GLU A 70 8.98 4.73 -13.46
C GLU A 70 8.64 4.04 -12.12
N CYS A 71 7.38 3.63 -11.94
CA CYS A 71 6.97 2.89 -10.74
C CYS A 71 7.54 1.47 -10.70
N LEU A 72 7.65 0.79 -11.85
CA LEU A 72 8.28 -0.53 -11.94
C LEU A 72 9.78 -0.48 -11.68
N ASP A 73 10.46 0.55 -12.14
CA ASP A 73 11.88 0.78 -11.85
C ASP A 73 12.12 0.95 -10.35
N ARG A 74 11.25 1.71 -9.67
CA ARG A 74 11.29 1.91 -8.21
C ARG A 74 11.23 0.62 -7.40
N VAL A 75 10.54 -0.38 -7.91
CA VAL A 75 10.40 -1.69 -7.26
C VAL A 75 11.33 -2.75 -7.87
N ASN A 76 12.30 -2.34 -8.70
CA ASN A 76 13.26 -3.20 -9.40
C ASN A 76 12.58 -4.31 -10.22
N LEU A 77 11.60 -3.95 -11.05
CA LEU A 77 10.84 -4.87 -11.89
C LEU A 77 10.68 -4.41 -13.35
N ILE A 78 11.50 -3.46 -13.80
CA ILE A 78 11.40 -2.96 -15.18
C ILE A 78 11.60 -4.06 -16.23
N ASP A 79 12.49 -5.03 -15.97
CA ASP A 79 12.75 -6.14 -16.87
C ASP A 79 11.62 -7.18 -16.91
N ALA A 80 10.68 -7.13 -15.96
CA ALA A 80 9.55 -8.04 -15.89
C ALA A 80 8.25 -7.44 -16.48
N GLN A 81 8.28 -6.25 -17.05
CA GLN A 81 7.09 -5.50 -17.46
C GLN A 81 6.14 -6.22 -18.41
N GLN A 82 6.67 -7.13 -19.25
CA GLN A 82 5.89 -7.91 -20.23
C GLN A 82 5.42 -9.27 -19.69
N LYS A 83 5.86 -9.67 -18.49
CA LYS A 83 5.44 -10.93 -17.86
C LYS A 83 4.04 -10.83 -17.30
N PHE A 84 3.39 -11.98 -17.16
CA PHE A 84 2.11 -12.10 -16.47
C PHE A 84 2.30 -12.50 -15.00
N PRO A 85 1.31 -12.28 -14.12
CA PRO A 85 1.42 -12.64 -12.69
C PRO A 85 1.85 -14.09 -12.45
N GLY A 86 1.36 -15.04 -13.23
CA GLY A 86 1.75 -16.46 -13.12
C GLY A 86 3.19 -16.78 -13.49
N GLU A 87 3.92 -15.84 -14.11
CA GLU A 87 5.31 -16.01 -14.56
C GLU A 87 6.33 -15.38 -13.60
N ILE A 88 5.86 -14.80 -12.49
CA ILE A 88 6.69 -14.10 -11.52
C ILE A 88 6.48 -14.65 -10.11
N SER A 89 7.50 -14.52 -9.26
CA SER A 89 7.43 -15.00 -7.87
C SER A 89 6.44 -14.20 -7.01
N GLY A 90 6.00 -14.76 -5.87
CA GLY A 90 5.12 -14.07 -4.93
C GLY A 90 5.68 -12.73 -4.45
N GLY A 91 6.98 -12.66 -4.15
CA GLY A 91 7.65 -11.40 -3.79
C GLY A 91 7.67 -10.38 -4.95
N MET A 92 7.79 -10.83 -6.20
CA MET A 92 7.64 -9.96 -7.36
C MET A 92 6.20 -9.47 -7.51
N GLN A 93 5.18 -10.33 -7.30
CA GLN A 93 3.77 -9.93 -7.33
C GLN A 93 3.47 -8.85 -6.27
N LYS A 94 4.02 -8.96 -5.06
CA LYS A 94 3.92 -7.93 -4.02
C LYS A 94 4.52 -6.61 -4.48
N ARG A 95 5.69 -6.62 -5.11
CA ARG A 95 6.33 -5.41 -5.64
C ARG A 95 5.52 -4.78 -6.79
N VAL A 96 4.90 -5.57 -7.66
CA VAL A 96 3.95 -5.06 -8.67
C VAL A 96 2.74 -4.39 -8.02
N ALA A 97 2.19 -4.99 -6.95
CA ALA A 97 1.08 -4.40 -6.21
C ALA A 97 1.45 -3.06 -5.56
N ILE A 98 2.69 -2.93 -5.04
CA ILE A 98 3.23 -1.67 -4.53
C ILE A 98 3.31 -0.63 -5.67
N ALA A 99 3.93 -0.97 -6.81
CA ALA A 99 4.04 -0.08 -7.96
C ALA A 99 2.67 0.41 -8.45
N ARG A 100 1.68 -0.49 -8.53
CA ARG A 100 0.29 -0.16 -8.87
C ARG A 100 -0.35 0.79 -7.85
N ALA A 101 -0.10 0.58 -6.56
CA ALA A 101 -0.69 1.39 -5.50
C ALA A 101 -0.17 2.84 -5.50
N ILE A 102 1.09 3.06 -5.91
CA ILE A 102 1.72 4.40 -5.91
C ILE A 102 1.62 5.14 -7.25
N VAL A 103 1.12 4.52 -8.31
CA VAL A 103 1.17 5.07 -9.67
C VAL A 103 0.42 6.40 -9.83
N LEU A 104 -0.63 6.63 -9.03
CA LEU A 104 -1.42 7.87 -8.99
C LEU A 104 -0.87 8.93 -8.01
N ASN A 105 0.32 8.73 -7.41
CA ASN A 105 0.88 9.59 -6.37
C ASN A 105 -0.11 9.78 -5.19
N PRO A 106 -0.51 8.70 -4.49
CA PRO A 106 -1.47 8.79 -3.41
C PRO A 106 -0.89 9.57 -2.21
N LYS A 107 -1.75 10.22 -1.43
CA LYS A 107 -1.40 10.79 -0.12
C LYS A 107 -1.43 9.75 1.00
N TYR A 108 -2.25 8.72 0.83
CA TYR A 108 -2.46 7.66 1.80
C TYR A 108 -2.21 6.30 1.15
N LEU A 109 -1.46 5.45 1.83
CA LEU A 109 -1.22 4.07 1.39
C LEU A 109 -1.70 3.12 2.49
N PHE A 110 -2.62 2.23 2.13
CA PHE A 110 -3.13 1.19 3.02
C PHE A 110 -2.54 -0.15 2.61
N CYS A 111 -1.91 -0.84 3.54
CA CYS A 111 -1.29 -2.14 3.32
C CYS A 111 -1.95 -3.16 4.25
N ASP A 112 -2.57 -4.17 3.67
CA ASP A 112 -3.17 -5.28 4.41
C ASP A 112 -2.27 -6.50 4.27
N GLU A 113 -1.57 -6.87 5.36
CA GLU A 113 -0.64 -8.01 5.43
C GLU A 113 0.34 -8.07 4.23
N PRO A 114 1.12 -7.01 3.97
CA PRO A 114 1.93 -6.92 2.75
C PRO A 114 2.96 -8.04 2.61
N ASN A 115 3.43 -8.61 3.73
CA ASN A 115 4.44 -9.66 3.78
C ASN A 115 3.88 -11.08 3.89
N SER A 116 2.56 -11.23 3.97
CA SER A 116 1.94 -12.55 4.11
C SER A 116 2.36 -13.51 2.99
N GLY A 117 2.77 -14.72 3.38
CA GLY A 117 3.17 -15.79 2.45
C GLY A 117 4.59 -15.67 1.88
N LEU A 118 5.39 -14.73 2.37
CA LEU A 118 6.79 -14.55 1.96
C LEU A 118 7.75 -15.20 2.97
N ASP A 119 8.92 -15.56 2.50
CA ASP A 119 10.03 -15.94 3.37
C ASP A 119 10.58 -14.71 4.13
N PRO A 120 11.27 -14.90 5.29
CA PRO A 120 11.70 -13.77 6.13
C PRO A 120 12.61 -12.77 5.41
N ARG A 121 13.46 -13.24 4.49
CA ARG A 121 14.38 -12.35 3.75
C ARG A 121 13.63 -11.48 2.76
N THR A 122 12.70 -12.06 2.04
CA THR A 122 11.84 -11.34 1.09
C THR A 122 10.92 -10.35 1.82
N SER A 123 10.42 -10.72 3.02
CA SER A 123 9.62 -9.82 3.87
C SER A 123 10.37 -8.55 4.24
N LEU A 124 11.63 -8.68 4.67
CA LEU A 124 12.49 -7.51 4.97
C LEU A 124 12.63 -6.58 3.76
N VAL A 125 12.83 -7.14 2.56
CA VAL A 125 12.94 -6.32 1.32
C VAL A 125 11.64 -5.55 1.05
N ILE A 126 10.47 -6.15 1.29
CA ILE A 126 9.18 -5.46 1.14
C ILE A 126 9.02 -4.35 2.18
N ASP A 127 9.41 -4.59 3.44
CA ASP A 127 9.35 -3.60 4.51
C ASP A 127 10.24 -2.39 4.22
N GLU A 128 11.50 -2.63 3.83
CA GLU A 128 12.43 -1.59 3.43
C GLU A 128 11.90 -0.77 2.24
N LEU A 129 11.32 -1.43 1.25
CA LEU A 129 10.72 -0.80 0.09
C LEU A 129 9.53 0.09 0.48
N LEU A 130 8.62 -0.39 1.33
CA LEU A 130 7.49 0.39 1.83
C LEU A 130 7.96 1.60 2.65
N SER A 131 8.94 1.41 3.53
CA SER A 131 9.53 2.50 4.32
C SER A 131 10.18 3.57 3.43
N SER A 132 10.95 3.16 2.41
CA SER A 132 11.62 4.09 1.49
C SER A 132 10.61 4.89 0.66
N ILE A 133 9.59 4.23 0.11
CA ILE A 133 8.52 4.85 -0.68
C ILE A 133 7.72 5.83 0.19
N THR A 134 7.35 5.43 1.40
CA THR A 134 6.63 6.28 2.35
C THR A 134 7.36 7.60 2.60
N LYS A 135 8.66 7.54 2.87
CA LYS A 135 9.50 8.72 3.13
C LYS A 135 9.74 9.56 1.88
N GLU A 136 10.03 8.92 0.76
CA GLU A 136 10.37 9.62 -0.47
C GLU A 136 9.19 10.41 -1.05
N PHE A 137 7.99 9.83 -1.01
CA PHE A 137 6.78 10.45 -1.58
C PHE A 137 5.93 11.19 -0.54
N ASP A 138 6.41 11.32 0.71
CA ASP A 138 5.68 11.94 1.83
C ASP A 138 4.26 11.37 1.99
N ILE A 139 4.15 10.04 1.96
CA ILE A 139 2.88 9.32 2.04
C ILE A 139 2.58 8.97 3.49
N THR A 140 1.34 9.17 3.94
CA THR A 140 0.86 8.56 5.19
C THR A 140 0.52 7.09 4.94
N THR A 141 1.36 6.18 5.43
CA THR A 141 1.20 4.74 5.25
C THR A 141 0.60 4.08 6.49
N ILE A 142 -0.45 3.29 6.31
CA ILE A 142 -1.10 2.50 7.35
C ILE A 142 -0.92 1.03 6.98
N ILE A 143 -0.24 0.29 7.85
CA ILE A 143 0.03 -1.14 7.66
C ILE A 143 -0.75 -1.92 8.71
N ASN A 144 -1.63 -2.81 8.25
CA ASN A 144 -2.27 -3.83 9.09
C ASN A 144 -1.42 -5.10 8.99
N THR A 145 -0.85 -5.55 10.11
CA THR A 145 -0.02 -6.76 10.14
C THR A 145 -0.02 -7.39 11.53
N HIS A 146 0.23 -8.69 11.57
CA HIS A 146 0.52 -9.45 12.79
C HIS A 146 2.02 -9.80 12.91
N ASP A 147 2.85 -9.42 11.94
CA ASP A 147 4.30 -9.67 11.96
C ASP A 147 5.02 -8.61 12.81
N MET A 148 5.46 -9.03 13.99
CA MET A 148 6.19 -8.16 14.93
C MET A 148 7.53 -7.68 14.39
N ASN A 149 8.18 -8.43 13.46
CA ASN A 149 9.43 -7.97 12.85
C ASN A 149 9.17 -6.73 11.97
N SER A 150 8.09 -6.75 11.17
CA SER A 150 7.67 -5.58 10.39
C SER A 150 7.30 -4.41 11.29
N VAL A 151 6.52 -4.65 12.36
CA VAL A 151 6.14 -3.62 13.33
C VAL A 151 7.36 -2.94 13.92
N MET A 152 8.35 -3.71 14.38
CA MET A 152 9.57 -3.18 14.99
C MET A 152 10.53 -2.58 13.96
N GLY A 153 10.54 -3.10 12.72
CA GLY A 153 11.41 -2.62 11.65
C GLY A 153 11.02 -1.25 11.11
N ILE A 154 9.75 -1.08 10.77
CA ILE A 154 9.26 0.09 10.02
C ILE A 154 8.13 0.88 10.70
N GLY A 155 7.62 0.43 11.87
CA GLY A 155 6.55 1.12 12.58
C GLY A 155 7.05 2.39 13.29
N ASP A 156 6.45 3.54 12.96
CA ASP A 156 6.69 4.81 13.67
C ASP A 156 5.65 5.03 14.77
N ASN A 157 4.37 4.81 14.47
CA ASN A 157 3.24 4.90 15.41
C ASN A 157 2.46 3.59 15.35
N ILE A 158 2.45 2.87 16.46
CA ILE A 158 1.92 1.51 16.55
C ILE A 158 0.64 1.52 17.37
N ALA A 159 -0.43 0.97 16.84
CA ALA A 159 -1.69 0.75 17.55
C ALA A 159 -1.97 -0.75 17.68
N PHE A 160 -2.12 -1.24 18.90
CA PHE A 160 -2.47 -2.63 19.18
C PHE A 160 -3.98 -2.77 19.33
N ILE A 161 -4.57 -3.61 18.47
CA ILE A 161 -6.01 -3.89 18.45
C ILE A 161 -6.23 -5.31 18.97
N TYR A 162 -7.08 -5.45 19.98
CA TYR A 162 -7.46 -6.74 20.54
C TYR A 162 -8.95 -6.79 20.80
N LYS A 163 -9.62 -7.85 20.36
CA LYS A 163 -11.09 -8.04 20.49
C LYS A 163 -11.93 -6.82 20.09
N GLY A 164 -11.49 -6.09 19.05
CA GLY A 164 -12.18 -4.92 18.53
C GLY A 164 -11.93 -3.61 19.31
N HIS A 165 -11.02 -3.61 20.28
CA HIS A 165 -10.63 -2.43 21.05
C HIS A 165 -9.18 -2.05 20.77
N LYS A 166 -8.90 -0.74 20.79
CA LYS A 166 -7.53 -0.23 20.81
C LYS A 166 -7.00 -0.32 22.24
N GLU A 167 -6.21 -1.35 22.53
CA GLU A 167 -5.65 -1.61 23.86
C GLU A 167 -4.44 -0.74 24.17
N TRP A 168 -3.69 -0.39 23.12
CA TRP A 168 -2.48 0.40 23.28
C TRP A 168 -2.15 1.19 22.01
N GLN A 169 -1.39 2.27 22.19
CA GLN A 169 -0.79 3.06 21.12
C GLN A 169 0.51 3.70 21.61
N GLY A 170 1.54 3.69 20.77
CA GLY A 170 2.85 4.29 21.07
C GLY A 170 3.83 4.06 19.91
N ASN A 171 5.10 4.26 20.17
CA ASN A 171 6.18 4.01 19.23
C ASN A 171 6.90 2.68 19.54
N LYS A 172 7.86 2.27 18.69
CA LYS A 172 8.61 1.02 18.83
C LYS A 172 9.43 0.94 20.14
N ASP A 173 9.95 2.06 20.62
CA ASP A 173 10.76 2.09 21.84
C ASP A 173 9.87 1.80 23.06
N GLU A 174 8.64 2.33 23.06
CA GLU A 174 7.65 2.07 24.11
C GLU A 174 7.14 0.62 24.11
N VAL A 175 7.06 -0.04 22.92
CA VAL A 175 6.72 -1.47 22.84
C VAL A 175 7.76 -2.31 23.56
N MET A 176 9.05 -2.01 23.36
CA MET A 176 10.17 -2.78 23.94
C MET A 176 10.23 -2.69 25.47
N HIS A 177 9.79 -1.58 26.05
CA HIS A 177 9.82 -1.36 27.51
C HIS A 177 8.57 -1.84 28.26
N ARG A 178 7.55 -2.32 27.53
CA ARG A 178 6.32 -2.82 28.13
C ARG A 178 6.36 -4.36 28.28
N SER A 179 7.33 -4.84 29.01
CA SER A 179 7.34 -6.22 29.51
C SER A 179 6.70 -6.24 30.91
N GLU A 180 5.35 -6.21 30.94
CA GLU A 180 4.51 -6.72 32.06
C GLU A 180 3.04 -6.54 31.69
#